data_916301ac952e4ffdcff0b5ccb6371dc7
#
_entry.id   916301ac952e4ffdcff0b5ccb6371dc7
#
_cell.length_a   1.000
_cell.length_b   1.000
_cell.length_c   1.000
_cell.angle_alpha   90.00
_cell.angle_beta   90.00
_cell.angle_gamma   90.00
#
_symmetry.space_group_name_H-M   'P 1'
#
loop_
_entity.id
_entity.type
_entity.pdbx_description
1 polymer ?
#
loop_
_entity_poly.entity_id
_entity_poly.type
_entity_poly.pdbx_seq_one_letter_code
_entity_poly.pdbx_strand_id
1 'polypeptide(L)'
;MFDTLDLDFIGWFYAIACGLVILFGLGVFAWLYATGNIKSRYKEYSILNDVMLLMIWVMGFAGALGVVDRSQWGQFLLQLFCWMLIALVVLSSATRLYTVYKLGQNVTQRDWMQMFIGVTLFALPVVLFCVATIFTLRSDEAKIAFGIP
;
A
#
# COMPACT_ATOMS: atom_id res chain seq x y z
N MET A 1 3.77 -21.50 15.56
CA MET A 1 3.54 -20.50 16.58
C MET A 1 3.95 -19.17 15.95
N PHE A 2 3.04 -18.46 15.33
CA PHE A 2 3.33 -17.12 14.83
C PHE A 2 3.15 -16.19 16.02
N ASP A 3 4.26 -15.70 16.57
CA ASP A 3 4.22 -14.64 17.58
C ASP A 3 3.43 -13.48 16.97
N THR A 4 2.37 -13.08 17.64
CA THR A 4 1.59 -11.91 17.22
C THR A 4 2.53 -10.71 17.24
N LEU A 5 2.60 -10.01 16.10
CA LEU A 5 3.40 -8.81 15.99
C LEU A 5 2.91 -7.81 17.05
N ASP A 6 3.84 -7.10 17.69
CA ASP A 6 3.48 -6.08 18.66
C ASP A 6 2.62 -5.00 17.97
N LEU A 7 1.47 -4.69 18.55
CA LEU A 7 0.52 -3.70 18.01
C LEU A 7 1.16 -2.32 17.88
N ASP A 8 2.02 -1.96 18.84
CA ASP A 8 2.73 -0.68 18.78
C ASP A 8 3.73 -0.66 17.64
N PHE A 9 4.42 -1.77 17.40
CA PHE A 9 5.32 -1.90 16.24
C PHE A 9 4.57 -1.75 14.92
N ILE A 10 3.44 -2.44 14.76
CA ILE A 10 2.60 -2.34 13.56
C ILE A 10 2.13 -0.90 13.35
N GLY A 11 1.58 -0.26 14.39
CA GLY A 11 1.08 1.10 14.33
C GLY A 11 2.18 2.09 13.89
N TRP A 12 3.33 2.07 14.53
CA TRP A 12 4.44 2.95 14.21
C TRP A 12 5.03 2.67 12.83
N PHE A 13 5.18 1.41 12.45
CA PHE A 13 5.69 1.03 11.15
C PHE A 13 4.82 1.59 10.02
N TYR A 14 3.50 1.39 10.09
CA TYR A 14 2.58 1.92 9.09
C TYR A 14 2.49 3.45 9.13
N ALA A 15 2.53 4.07 10.32
CA ALA A 15 2.52 5.52 10.44
C ALA A 15 3.75 6.15 9.75
N ILE A 16 4.93 5.61 9.97
CA ILE A 16 6.17 6.09 9.34
C ILE A 16 6.13 5.82 7.84
N ALA A 17 5.78 4.61 7.41
CA ALA A 17 5.74 4.24 6.00
C ALA A 17 4.73 5.09 5.21
N CYS A 18 3.49 5.20 5.69
CA CYS A 18 2.46 6.02 5.06
C CYS A 18 2.82 7.51 5.10
N GLY A 19 3.36 8.01 6.22
CA GLY A 19 3.80 9.38 6.37
C GLY A 19 4.89 9.76 5.35
N LEU A 20 5.88 8.90 5.16
CA LEU A 20 6.93 9.10 4.15
C LEU A 20 6.37 9.14 2.73
N VAL A 21 5.45 8.22 2.40
CA VAL A 21 4.81 8.21 1.07
C VAL A 21 3.98 9.47 0.84
N ILE A 22 3.23 9.94 1.83
CA ILE A 22 2.46 11.18 1.75
C ILE A 22 3.39 12.38 1.54
N LEU A 23 4.45 12.50 2.33
CA LEU A 23 5.42 13.60 2.21
C LEU A 23 6.11 13.58 0.85
N PHE A 24 6.52 12.41 0.36
CA PHE A 24 7.12 12.26 -0.95
C PHE A 24 6.13 12.61 -2.08
N GLY A 25 4.89 12.15 -1.98
CA GLY A 25 3.82 12.48 -2.93
C GLY A 25 3.55 13.98 -2.99
N LEU A 26 3.39 14.63 -1.83
CA LEU A 26 3.22 16.08 -1.75
C LEU A 26 4.43 16.84 -2.28
N GLY A 27 5.65 16.36 -2.01
CA GLY A 27 6.88 16.93 -2.54
C GLY A 27 6.94 16.89 -4.07
N VAL A 28 6.56 15.76 -4.68
CA VAL A 28 6.46 15.63 -6.14
C VAL A 28 5.40 16.57 -6.71
N PHE A 29 4.24 16.69 -6.06
CA PHE A 29 3.21 17.65 -6.47
C PHE A 29 3.70 19.10 -6.41
N ALA A 30 4.34 19.49 -5.32
CA ALA A 30 4.90 20.83 -5.16
C ALA A 30 5.97 21.13 -6.23
N TRP A 31 6.83 20.15 -6.53
CA TRP A 31 7.86 20.29 -7.56
C TRP A 31 7.25 20.41 -8.96
N LEU A 32 6.23 19.60 -9.30
CA LEU A 32 5.51 19.70 -10.57
C LEU A 32 4.80 21.06 -10.71
N TYR A 33 4.27 21.58 -9.61
CA TYR A 33 3.65 22.91 -9.59
C TYR A 33 4.69 24.00 -9.86
N ALA A 34 5.81 23.97 -9.15
CA ALA A 34 6.89 24.95 -9.29
C ALA A 34 7.53 24.96 -10.68
N THR A 35 7.62 23.79 -11.34
CA THR A 35 8.18 23.65 -12.69
C THR A 35 7.18 23.91 -13.83
N GLY A 36 5.89 24.16 -13.51
CA GLY A 36 4.85 24.40 -14.49
C GLY A 36 4.44 23.18 -15.34
N ASN A 37 4.98 22.02 -15.03
CA ASN A 37 4.79 20.77 -15.79
C ASN A 37 3.47 20.04 -15.48
N ILE A 38 2.63 20.60 -14.60
CA ILE A 38 1.33 20.01 -14.23
C ILE A 38 0.46 19.78 -15.46
N LYS A 39 0.36 20.78 -16.36
CA LYS A 39 -0.50 20.67 -17.55
C LYS A 39 -0.06 19.57 -18.51
N SER A 40 1.22 19.28 -18.64
CA SER A 40 1.73 18.20 -19.50
C SER A 40 1.45 16.82 -18.91
N ARG A 41 1.60 16.66 -17.59
CA ARG A 41 1.31 15.39 -16.90
C ARG A 41 -0.17 15.00 -16.96
N TYR A 42 -1.06 15.99 -16.75
CA TYR A 42 -2.51 15.72 -16.72
C TYR A 42 -3.18 15.71 -18.11
N LYS A 43 -2.42 15.85 -19.18
CA LYS A 43 -2.88 15.54 -20.53
C LYS A 43 -3.07 14.04 -20.75
N GLU A 44 -2.23 13.22 -20.09
CA GLU A 44 -2.22 11.76 -20.26
C GLU A 44 -2.79 11.03 -19.04
N TYR A 45 -2.71 11.60 -17.84
CA TYR A 45 -3.15 10.99 -16.59
C TYR A 45 -4.23 11.80 -15.89
N SER A 46 -5.22 11.11 -15.33
CA SER A 46 -6.28 11.76 -14.58
C SER A 46 -5.79 12.20 -13.19
N ILE A 47 -5.99 13.48 -12.85
CA ILE A 47 -5.78 14.02 -11.48
C ILE A 47 -6.52 13.17 -10.45
N LEU A 48 -7.71 12.66 -10.81
CA LEU A 48 -8.52 11.84 -9.93
C LEU A 48 -7.77 10.61 -9.43
N ASN A 49 -6.97 9.97 -10.28
CA ASN A 49 -6.19 8.79 -9.90
C ASN A 49 -5.13 9.11 -8.83
N ASP A 50 -4.42 10.24 -8.99
CA ASP A 50 -3.40 10.67 -8.03
C ASP A 50 -4.03 11.08 -6.68
N VAL A 51 -5.19 11.75 -6.72
CA VAL A 51 -5.95 12.10 -5.50
C VAL A 51 -6.48 10.86 -4.79
N MET A 52 -7.04 9.90 -5.52
CA MET A 52 -7.51 8.63 -4.95
C MET A 52 -6.37 7.86 -4.29
N LEU A 53 -5.20 7.81 -4.94
CA LEU A 53 -4.02 7.16 -4.38
C LEU A 53 -3.56 7.85 -3.08
N LEU A 54 -3.52 9.18 -3.06
CA LEU A 54 -3.18 9.96 -1.86
C LEU A 54 -4.17 9.70 -0.72
N MET A 55 -5.48 9.65 -1.02
CA MET A 55 -6.53 9.36 -0.03
C MET A 55 -6.34 7.98 0.63
N ILE A 56 -5.94 6.97 -0.16
CA ILE A 56 -5.64 5.63 0.38
C ILE A 56 -4.48 5.70 1.39
N TRP A 57 -3.41 6.43 1.07
CA TRP A 57 -2.27 6.57 1.98
C TRP A 57 -2.60 7.38 3.24
N VAL A 58 -3.43 8.43 3.12
CA VAL A 58 -3.94 9.19 4.27
C VAL A 58 -4.79 8.30 5.18
N MET A 59 -5.65 7.46 4.59
CA MET A 59 -6.44 6.49 5.35
C MET A 59 -5.56 5.48 6.10
N GLY A 60 -4.50 4.98 5.45
CA GLY A 60 -3.52 4.10 6.09
C GLY A 60 -2.79 4.77 7.25
N PHE A 61 -2.39 6.04 7.08
CA PHE A 61 -1.76 6.84 8.13
C PHE A 61 -2.68 7.06 9.33
N ALA A 62 -3.93 7.47 9.08
CA ALA A 62 -4.93 7.66 10.13
C ALA A 62 -5.25 6.35 10.86
N GLY A 63 -5.36 5.23 10.12
CA GLY A 63 -5.54 3.90 10.70
C GLY A 63 -4.38 3.49 11.59
N ALA A 64 -3.14 3.76 11.15
CA ALA A 64 -1.93 3.46 11.91
C ALA A 64 -1.86 4.23 13.24
N LEU A 65 -2.14 5.54 13.21
CA LEU A 65 -2.22 6.36 14.42
C LEU A 65 -3.34 5.87 15.35
N GLY A 66 -4.50 5.51 14.79
CA GLY A 66 -5.59 4.96 15.57
C GLY A 66 -5.26 3.60 16.22
N VAL A 67 -4.38 2.79 15.63
CA VAL A 67 -3.88 1.55 16.24
C VAL A 67 -2.94 1.86 17.42
N VAL A 68 -2.07 2.87 17.30
CA VAL A 68 -1.21 3.35 18.38
C VAL A 68 -2.06 3.84 19.57
N ASP A 69 -3.14 4.58 19.29
CA ASP A 69 -4.09 5.08 20.29
C ASP A 69 -5.09 4.00 20.79
N ARG A 70 -4.94 2.76 20.32
CA ARG A 70 -5.81 1.61 20.64
C ARG A 70 -7.29 1.87 20.37
N SER A 71 -7.58 2.65 19.33
CA SER A 71 -8.93 2.97 18.89
C SER A 71 -9.51 1.87 17.98
N GLN A 72 -10.77 1.49 18.22
CA GLN A 72 -11.49 0.53 17.36
C GLN A 72 -11.55 1.00 15.88
N TRP A 73 -11.70 2.31 15.66
CA TRP A 73 -11.69 2.90 14.32
C TRP A 73 -10.34 2.72 13.63
N GLY A 74 -9.23 2.85 14.37
CA GLY A 74 -7.88 2.63 13.86
C GLY A 74 -7.68 1.21 13.36
N GLN A 75 -8.14 0.22 14.14
CA GLN A 75 -8.10 -1.19 13.75
C GLN A 75 -8.84 -1.42 12.42
N PHE A 76 -10.07 -0.91 12.30
CA PHE A 76 -10.89 -1.08 11.10
C PHE A 76 -10.24 -0.40 9.89
N LEU A 77 -9.79 0.85 10.03
CA LEU A 77 -9.14 1.60 8.95
C LEU A 77 -7.85 0.94 8.46
N LEU A 78 -7.02 0.44 9.39
CA LEU A 78 -5.77 -0.22 9.02
C LEU A 78 -6.03 -1.57 8.33
N GLN A 79 -7.03 -2.34 8.77
CA GLN A 79 -7.44 -3.56 8.08
C GLN A 79 -7.93 -3.26 6.66
N LEU A 80 -8.78 -2.25 6.50
CA LEU A 80 -9.28 -1.82 5.19
C LEU A 80 -8.14 -1.39 4.27
N PHE A 81 -7.18 -0.62 4.81
CA PHE A 81 -5.99 -0.21 4.08
C PHE A 81 -5.15 -1.40 3.61
N CYS A 82 -4.91 -2.40 4.47
CA CYS A 82 -4.19 -3.62 4.09
C CYS A 82 -4.91 -4.38 2.96
N TRP A 83 -6.23 -4.51 3.02
CA TRP A 83 -7.00 -5.13 1.94
C TRP A 83 -6.88 -4.35 0.63
N MET A 84 -6.97 -3.02 0.69
CA MET A 84 -6.79 -2.18 -0.50
C MET A 84 -5.38 -2.28 -1.06
N LEU A 85 -4.33 -2.34 -0.22
CA LEU A 85 -2.96 -2.56 -0.69
C LEU A 85 -2.79 -3.90 -1.38
N ILE A 86 -3.31 -4.98 -0.82
CA ILE A 86 -3.27 -6.31 -1.44
C ILE A 86 -3.95 -6.25 -2.81
N ALA A 87 -5.14 -5.66 -2.89
CA ALA A 87 -5.87 -5.52 -4.15
C ALA A 87 -5.07 -4.71 -5.18
N LEU A 88 -4.48 -3.57 -4.78
CA LEU A 88 -3.65 -2.74 -5.67
C LEU A 88 -2.41 -3.48 -6.18
N VAL A 89 -1.71 -4.20 -5.30
CA VAL A 89 -0.52 -4.98 -5.67
C VAL A 89 -0.89 -6.09 -6.65
N VAL A 90 -1.97 -6.84 -6.37
CA VAL A 90 -2.45 -7.91 -7.26
C VAL A 90 -2.87 -7.34 -8.61
N LEU A 91 -3.66 -6.27 -8.62
CA LEU A 91 -4.15 -5.65 -9.85
C LEU A 91 -3.01 -5.05 -10.69
N SER A 92 -2.06 -4.36 -10.04
CA SER A 92 -0.87 -3.81 -10.69
C SER A 92 0.01 -4.90 -11.28
N SER A 93 0.18 -6.01 -10.57
CA SER A 93 0.95 -7.17 -11.05
C SER A 93 0.25 -7.83 -12.24
N ALA A 94 -1.05 -8.02 -12.16
CA ALA A 94 -1.87 -8.60 -13.24
C ALA A 94 -1.83 -7.72 -14.50
N THR A 95 -1.98 -6.40 -14.36
CA THR A 95 -1.91 -5.46 -15.50
C THR A 95 -0.54 -5.47 -16.17
N ARG A 96 0.53 -5.52 -15.40
CA ARG A 96 1.89 -5.61 -15.95
C ARG A 96 2.09 -6.92 -16.72
N LEU A 97 1.69 -8.05 -16.16
CA LEU A 97 1.76 -9.35 -16.83
C LEU A 97 0.92 -9.38 -18.10
N TYR A 98 -0.31 -8.83 -18.06
CA TYR A 98 -1.19 -8.75 -19.22
C TYR A 98 -0.61 -7.86 -20.33
N THR A 99 -0.04 -6.71 -19.98
CA THR A 99 0.56 -5.78 -20.94
C THR A 99 1.74 -6.44 -21.66
N VAL A 100 2.59 -7.15 -20.94
CA VAL A 100 3.72 -7.87 -21.55
C VAL A 100 3.23 -9.04 -22.41
N TYR A 101 2.22 -9.78 -21.97
CA TYR A 101 1.63 -10.84 -22.76
C TYR A 101 1.07 -10.33 -24.10
N LYS A 102 0.40 -9.18 -24.10
CA LYS A 102 -0.23 -8.60 -25.30
C LYS A 102 0.77 -7.90 -26.24
N LEU A 103 1.78 -7.24 -25.70
CA LEU A 103 2.83 -6.54 -26.49
C LEU A 103 3.99 -7.48 -26.87
N GLY A 104 4.03 -8.67 -26.30
CA GLY A 104 5.19 -9.56 -26.25
C GLY A 104 5.46 -10.39 -27.50
N GLN A 105 5.14 -9.92 -28.71
CA GLN A 105 5.57 -10.62 -29.94
C GLN A 105 7.12 -10.70 -30.09
N ASN A 106 7.89 -9.92 -29.31
CA ASN A 106 9.36 -9.89 -29.35
C ASN A 106 10.04 -9.99 -27.96
N VAL A 107 9.33 -10.42 -26.90
CA VAL A 107 9.91 -10.54 -25.57
C VAL A 107 10.64 -11.86 -25.43
N THR A 108 11.94 -11.80 -25.14
CA THR A 108 12.77 -12.98 -24.90
C THR A 108 12.34 -13.66 -23.59
N GLN A 109 12.43 -14.99 -23.54
CA GLN A 109 12.10 -15.77 -22.34
C GLN A 109 12.85 -15.27 -21.08
N ARG A 110 14.04 -14.73 -21.26
CA ARG A 110 14.85 -14.12 -20.20
C ARG A 110 14.19 -12.87 -19.61
N ASP A 111 13.61 -12.01 -20.46
CA ASP A 111 12.96 -10.78 -20.02
C ASP A 111 11.67 -11.09 -19.25
N TRP A 112 10.95 -12.12 -19.68
CA TRP A 112 9.79 -12.66 -18.96
C TRP A 112 10.15 -13.10 -17.54
N MET A 113 11.23 -13.87 -17.42
CA MET A 113 11.69 -14.40 -16.13
C MET A 113 12.18 -13.29 -15.20
N GLN A 114 12.93 -12.32 -15.70
CA GLN A 114 13.38 -11.16 -14.91
C GLN A 114 12.22 -10.31 -14.41
N MET A 115 11.20 -10.08 -15.24
CA MET A 115 10.03 -9.32 -14.87
C MET A 115 9.17 -10.06 -13.85
N PHE A 116 8.97 -11.36 -14.01
CA PHE A 116 8.22 -12.18 -13.07
C PHE A 116 8.93 -12.22 -11.69
N ILE A 117 10.25 -12.42 -11.68
CA ILE A 117 11.05 -12.38 -10.46
C ILE A 117 10.95 -10.99 -9.79
N GLY A 118 11.08 -9.90 -10.54
CA GLY A 118 10.99 -8.54 -10.00
C GLY A 118 9.63 -8.23 -9.39
N VAL A 119 8.55 -8.60 -10.08
CA VAL A 119 7.17 -8.42 -9.56
C VAL A 119 6.95 -9.26 -8.31
N THR A 120 7.37 -10.53 -8.32
CA THR A 120 7.18 -11.43 -7.19
C THR A 120 8.01 -11.00 -5.98
N LEU A 121 9.26 -10.61 -6.19
CA LEU A 121 10.16 -10.17 -5.12
C LEU A 121 9.65 -8.93 -4.40
N PHE A 122 8.95 -8.04 -5.11
CA PHE A 122 8.37 -6.84 -4.52
C PHE A 122 6.97 -7.07 -3.94
N ALA A 123 6.12 -7.79 -4.64
CA ALA A 123 4.74 -8.02 -4.25
C ALA A 123 4.61 -8.96 -3.04
N LEU A 124 5.41 -10.02 -3.01
CA LEU A 124 5.32 -11.07 -2.00
C LEU A 124 5.58 -10.58 -0.57
N PRO A 125 6.65 -9.81 -0.26
CA PRO A 125 6.85 -9.30 1.10
C PRO A 125 5.75 -8.33 1.53
N VAL A 126 5.25 -7.47 0.63
CA VAL A 126 4.17 -6.54 0.95
C VAL A 126 2.88 -7.29 1.29
N VAL A 127 2.50 -8.26 0.48
CA VAL A 127 1.30 -9.09 0.72
C VAL A 127 1.43 -9.88 2.00
N LEU A 128 2.57 -10.53 2.23
CA LEU A 128 2.81 -11.29 3.48
C LEU A 128 2.72 -10.42 4.72
N PHE A 129 3.31 -9.22 4.67
CA PHE A 129 3.26 -8.29 5.79
C PHE A 129 1.83 -7.77 6.04
N CYS A 130 1.08 -7.44 4.99
CA CYS A 130 -0.33 -7.05 5.12
C CYS A 130 -1.18 -8.19 5.70
N VAL A 131 -0.98 -9.42 5.25
CA VAL A 131 -1.69 -10.60 5.75
C VAL A 131 -1.35 -10.84 7.22
N ALA A 132 -0.06 -10.79 7.60
CA ALA A 132 0.36 -10.92 8.99
C ALA A 132 -0.26 -9.84 9.87
N THR A 133 -0.32 -8.60 9.40
CA THR A 133 -0.98 -7.49 10.10
C THR A 133 -2.46 -7.75 10.31
N ILE A 134 -3.18 -8.20 9.28
CA ILE A 134 -4.62 -8.52 9.38
C ILE A 134 -4.85 -9.62 10.41
N PHE A 135 -4.02 -10.68 10.42
CA PHE A 135 -4.12 -11.75 11.39
C PHE A 135 -3.86 -11.26 12.82
N THR A 136 -2.82 -10.45 13.01
CA THR A 136 -2.51 -9.85 14.33
C THR A 136 -3.65 -8.96 14.82
N LEU A 137 -4.20 -8.09 13.98
CA LEU A 137 -5.31 -7.20 14.34
C LEU A 137 -6.62 -7.96 14.62
N ARG A 138 -6.76 -9.19 14.16
CA ARG A 138 -7.90 -10.08 14.42
C ARG A 138 -7.68 -11.03 15.58
N SER A 139 -6.49 -11.07 16.16
CA SER A 139 -6.19 -11.93 17.32
C SER A 139 -7.04 -11.53 18.53
N ASP A 140 -7.25 -12.49 19.44
CA ASP A 140 -8.02 -12.23 20.65
C ASP A 140 -7.32 -11.25 21.58
N GLU A 141 -5.98 -11.24 21.58
CA GLU A 141 -5.16 -10.25 22.29
C GLU A 141 -5.41 -8.82 21.77
N ALA A 142 -5.48 -8.66 20.45
CA ALA A 142 -5.79 -7.38 19.83
C ALA A 142 -7.21 -6.92 20.18
N LYS A 143 -8.21 -7.82 20.14
CA LYS A 143 -9.59 -7.48 20.51
C LYS A 143 -9.67 -6.96 21.95
N ILE A 144 -8.98 -7.61 22.88
CA ILE A 144 -8.92 -7.17 24.29
C ILE A 144 -8.25 -5.79 24.39
N ALA A 145 -7.15 -5.57 23.65
CA ALA A 145 -6.43 -4.30 23.65
C ALA A 145 -7.28 -3.13 23.08
N PHE A 146 -8.18 -3.41 22.13
CA PHE A 146 -9.11 -2.43 21.54
C PHE A 146 -10.46 -2.34 22.29
N GLY A 147 -10.64 -3.09 23.38
CA GLY A 147 -11.88 -3.08 24.17
C GLY A 147 -13.09 -3.64 23.41
N ILE A 148 -12.87 -4.56 22.48
CA ILE A 148 -13.94 -5.24 21.73
C ILE A 148 -14.31 -6.51 22.52
N PRO A 149 -15.60 -6.68 22.93
CA PRO A 149 -16.05 -7.88 23.64
C PRO A 149 -16.00 -9.14 22.77
#